data_5f50ef5875610c05d151d1b6b339d2f1
#
_entry.id   5f50ef5875610c05d151d1b6b339d2f1
#
_cell.length_a   1.000
_cell.length_b   1.000
_cell.length_c   1.000
_cell.angle_alpha   90.00
_cell.angle_beta   90.00
_cell.angle_gamma   90.00
#
_symmetry.space_group_name_H-M   'P 1'
#
loop_
_entity.id
_entity.type
_entity.pdbx_description
1 polymer ?
#
loop_
_entity_poly.entity_id
_entity_poly.type
_entity_poly.pdbx_seq_one_letter_code
_entity_poly.pdbx_strand_id
1 'polypeptide(L)'
;LDLPDSPDDRRILRELVLRITWDDDPQASVWSPLGDFFGTAPGWNRYRSLPMGMTDAGFYSYWYMPFARRGRVEIVNDGQSDHVVKFSVTRAPLSLPIEKLGRFHAKWHRDAFSDPARPIDWTLLKTRGRGRYVGTTLHIWQPEGGWWGEGDEKFFVDDEKMPSIFG
;
A
#
# COMPACT_ATOMS: atom_id res chain seq x y z
N LEU A 1 -3.13 16.91 -10.12
CA LEU A 1 -3.34 17.60 -8.85
C LEU A 1 -2.12 18.47 -8.59
N ASP A 2 -2.24 19.77 -8.89
CA ASP A 2 -1.32 20.76 -8.35
C ASP A 2 -1.68 20.95 -6.88
N LEU A 3 -1.05 20.22 -6.02
CA LEU A 3 -1.24 20.40 -4.58
C LEU A 3 -0.02 21.14 -4.04
N PRO A 4 -0.23 22.30 -3.42
CA PRO A 4 0.86 23.06 -2.82
C PRO A 4 1.49 22.26 -1.67
N ASP A 5 2.74 22.50 -1.42
CA ASP A 5 3.58 21.80 -0.43
C ASP A 5 3.34 22.35 0.99
N SER A 6 2.07 22.44 1.41
CA SER A 6 1.70 22.92 2.75
C SER A 6 1.57 21.75 3.75
N PRO A 7 1.73 22.01 5.05
CA PRO A 7 1.49 21.00 6.09
C PRO A 7 0.09 20.37 6.02
N ASP A 8 -0.91 21.14 5.60
CA ASP A 8 -2.28 20.67 5.44
C ASP A 8 -2.41 19.66 4.30
N ASP A 9 -1.61 19.81 3.24
CA ASP A 9 -1.63 18.87 2.10
C ASP A 9 -1.07 17.49 2.45
N ARG A 10 -0.12 17.42 3.39
CA ARG A 10 0.41 16.15 3.89
C ARG A 10 -0.67 15.36 4.62
N ARG A 11 -1.55 16.04 5.29
CA ARG A 11 -2.66 15.48 6.04
C ARG A 11 -3.70 14.85 5.11
N ILE A 12 -4.01 15.51 3.99
CA ILE A 12 -4.95 15.04 2.98
C ILE A 12 -4.59 13.63 2.49
N LEU A 13 -3.31 13.35 2.27
CA LEU A 13 -2.84 12.04 1.80
C LEU A 13 -3.05 10.91 2.80
N ARG A 14 -3.30 11.23 4.08
CA ARG A 14 -3.65 10.27 5.13
C ARG A 14 -5.14 10.21 5.42
N GLU A 15 -5.87 11.30 5.20
CA GLU A 15 -7.31 11.40 5.40
C GLU A 15 -8.08 10.79 4.24
N LEU A 16 -7.55 10.85 3.02
CA LEU A 16 -8.12 10.16 1.87
C LEU A 16 -7.66 8.70 1.84
N VAL A 17 -8.61 7.79 1.83
CA VAL A 17 -8.36 6.33 1.87
C VAL A 17 -8.79 5.70 0.56
N LEU A 18 -7.88 4.97 -0.07
CA LEU A 18 -8.20 4.12 -1.23
C LEU A 18 -8.78 2.80 -0.74
N ARG A 19 -9.98 2.48 -1.23
CA ARG A 19 -10.63 1.18 -1.06
C ARG A 19 -10.86 0.54 -2.40
N ILE A 20 -10.49 -0.74 -2.53
CA ILE A 20 -10.83 -1.50 -3.72
C ILE A 20 -11.41 -2.85 -3.29
N THR A 21 -12.53 -3.21 -3.90
CA THR A 21 -13.21 -4.48 -3.67
C THR A 21 -13.35 -5.21 -5.00
N TRP A 22 -12.99 -6.48 -5.03
CA TRP A 22 -13.11 -7.33 -6.20
C TRP A 22 -14.35 -8.21 -6.11
N ASP A 23 -15.08 -8.23 -7.20
CA ASP A 23 -16.25 -9.09 -7.37
C ASP A 23 -17.30 -8.85 -6.26
N ASP A 24 -17.68 -9.87 -5.52
CA ASP A 24 -18.62 -9.78 -4.40
C ASP A 24 -17.94 -10.02 -3.05
N ASP A 25 -16.66 -9.75 -2.97
CA ASP A 25 -15.93 -9.89 -1.71
C ASP A 25 -16.53 -8.94 -0.65
N PRO A 26 -16.91 -9.43 0.53
CA PRO A 26 -17.47 -8.59 1.58
C PRO A 26 -16.46 -7.61 2.20
N GLN A 27 -15.18 -7.87 1.99
CA GLN A 27 -14.10 -7.05 2.52
C GLN A 27 -13.30 -6.38 1.40
N ALA A 28 -12.82 -5.17 1.67
CA ALA A 28 -11.92 -4.50 0.77
C ALA A 28 -10.58 -5.25 0.67
N SER A 29 -10.21 -5.62 -0.55
CA SER A 29 -8.92 -6.23 -0.86
C SER A 29 -7.78 -5.22 -0.82
N VAL A 30 -8.06 -3.95 -1.14
CA VAL A 30 -7.16 -2.83 -0.93
C VAL A 30 -7.79 -1.88 0.06
N TRP A 31 -7.04 -1.54 1.10
CA TRP A 31 -7.39 -0.51 2.07
C TRP A 31 -6.10 0.15 2.56
N SER A 32 -5.92 1.40 2.17
CA SER A 32 -4.72 2.15 2.50
C SER A 32 -4.99 3.65 2.40
N PRO A 33 -4.39 4.49 3.24
CA PRO A 33 -4.31 5.91 2.98
C PRO A 33 -3.72 6.15 1.58
N LEU A 34 -4.20 7.19 0.91
CA LEU A 34 -3.90 7.43 -0.50
C LEU A 34 -2.39 7.60 -0.74
N GLY A 35 -1.74 8.43 0.07
CA GLY A 35 -0.30 8.64 -0.04
C GLY A 35 0.52 7.38 0.24
N ASP A 36 0.11 6.59 1.23
CA ASP A 36 0.78 5.33 1.56
C ASP A 36 0.65 4.31 0.43
N PHE A 37 -0.53 4.21 -0.20
CA PHE A 37 -0.73 3.32 -1.34
C PHE A 37 0.22 3.65 -2.49
N PHE A 38 0.42 4.94 -2.77
CA PHE A 38 1.33 5.39 -3.82
C PHE A 38 2.78 5.56 -3.34
N GLY A 39 3.10 5.17 -2.11
CA GLY A 39 4.47 5.21 -1.58
C GLY A 39 5.02 6.61 -1.32
N THR A 40 4.15 7.62 -1.14
CA THR A 40 4.58 9.01 -0.94
C THR A 40 4.39 9.52 0.49
N ALA A 41 3.77 8.73 1.38
CA ALA A 41 3.58 9.16 2.76
C ALA A 41 4.92 9.33 3.51
N PRO A 42 5.02 10.31 4.42
CA PRO A 42 4.01 11.23 4.91
C PRO A 42 3.89 12.55 4.14
N GLY A 43 4.17 12.63 2.88
CA GLY A 43 4.07 13.85 2.10
C GLY A 43 4.23 13.65 0.61
N TRP A 44 4.48 14.75 -0.10
CA TRP A 44 4.68 14.76 -1.54
C TRP A 44 6.13 14.39 -1.83
N ASN A 45 6.36 13.13 -2.21
CA ASN A 45 7.68 12.64 -2.56
C ASN A 45 7.66 12.14 -4.00
N ARG A 46 8.23 12.93 -4.91
CA ARG A 46 8.30 12.54 -6.33
C ARG A 46 9.25 11.38 -6.50
N TYR A 47 8.77 10.33 -7.10
CA TYR A 47 9.57 9.19 -7.48
C TYR A 47 8.91 8.43 -8.64
N ARG A 48 9.66 7.58 -9.28
CA ARG A 48 9.18 6.71 -10.36
C ARG A 48 9.68 5.30 -10.13
N SER A 49 8.76 4.37 -10.19
CA SER A 49 9.05 2.94 -10.27
C SER A 49 8.21 2.32 -11.38
N LEU A 50 8.44 1.05 -11.71
CA LEU A 50 7.62 0.38 -12.72
C LEU A 50 6.15 0.28 -12.31
N PRO A 51 5.79 -0.19 -11.09
CA PRO A 51 4.40 -0.41 -10.76
C PRO A 51 3.66 0.83 -10.27
N MET A 52 4.35 1.81 -9.72
CA MET A 52 3.69 2.98 -9.15
C MET A 52 4.63 4.16 -8.98
N GLY A 53 4.09 5.32 -8.76
CA GLY A 53 4.90 6.51 -8.48
C GLY A 53 4.08 7.77 -8.33
N MET A 54 4.81 8.86 -8.11
CA MET A 54 4.31 10.22 -8.04
C MET A 54 5.15 11.13 -8.91
N THR A 55 4.49 11.89 -9.76
CA THR A 55 5.09 12.87 -10.68
C THR A 55 4.36 14.20 -10.60
N ASP A 56 4.80 15.19 -11.36
CA ASP A 56 4.08 16.46 -11.51
C ASP A 56 2.67 16.32 -12.09
N ALA A 57 2.42 15.25 -12.84
CA ALA A 57 1.10 14.92 -13.37
C ALA A 57 0.19 14.20 -12.36
N GLY A 58 0.69 13.89 -11.17
CA GLY A 58 -0.02 13.18 -10.11
C GLY A 58 0.50 11.77 -9.86
N PHE A 59 -0.33 10.98 -9.21
CA PHE A 59 -0.04 9.59 -8.86
C PHE A 59 -0.38 8.65 -10.02
N TYR A 60 0.35 7.54 -10.11
CA TYR A 60 0.02 6.45 -11.03
C TYR A 60 0.25 5.10 -10.37
N SER A 61 -0.54 4.09 -10.79
CA SER A 61 -0.37 2.70 -10.40
C SER A 61 -0.63 1.81 -11.61
N TYR A 62 0.33 0.95 -11.94
CA TYR A 62 0.27 -0.05 -13.01
C TYR A 62 0.24 -1.48 -12.45
N TRP A 63 -0.09 -1.64 -11.19
CA TRP A 63 -0.31 -2.96 -10.63
C TRP A 63 -1.39 -3.69 -11.41
N TYR A 64 -1.11 -4.92 -11.80
CA TYR A 64 -2.11 -5.77 -12.44
C TYR A 64 -3.17 -6.19 -11.42
N MET A 65 -4.41 -5.81 -11.65
CA MET A 65 -5.52 -5.97 -10.71
C MET A 65 -6.68 -6.73 -11.35
N PRO A 66 -6.56 -8.05 -11.57
CA PRO A 66 -7.61 -8.81 -12.25
C PRO A 66 -8.84 -9.01 -11.37
N PHE A 67 -10.00 -9.00 -12.00
CA PHE A 67 -11.29 -9.30 -11.38
C PHE A 67 -12.20 -10.06 -12.38
N ALA A 68 -13.15 -10.85 -11.87
CA ALA A 68 -14.00 -11.67 -12.72
C ALA A 68 -15.20 -10.89 -13.29
N ARG A 69 -15.90 -10.16 -12.45
CA ARG A 69 -17.17 -9.50 -12.78
C ARG A 69 -17.11 -8.00 -12.54
N ARG A 70 -16.61 -7.58 -11.40
CA ARG A 70 -16.66 -6.19 -10.96
C ARG A 70 -15.44 -5.80 -10.14
N GLY A 71 -14.85 -4.66 -10.45
CA GLY A 71 -13.92 -3.94 -9.57
C GLY A 71 -14.61 -2.67 -9.08
N ARG A 72 -14.66 -2.46 -7.78
CA ARG A 72 -15.17 -1.23 -7.16
C ARG A 72 -14.01 -0.48 -6.55
N VAL A 73 -13.78 0.72 -7.06
CA VAL A 73 -12.72 1.63 -6.59
C VAL A 73 -13.40 2.82 -5.92
N GLU A 74 -13.01 3.10 -4.70
CA GLU A 74 -13.57 4.16 -3.87
C GLU A 74 -12.44 4.99 -3.25
N ILE A 75 -12.65 6.30 -3.20
CA ILE A 75 -11.88 7.18 -2.34
C ILE A 75 -12.81 7.61 -1.20
N VAL A 76 -12.44 7.24 0.00
CA VAL A 76 -13.16 7.59 1.23
C VAL A 76 -12.43 8.77 1.88
N ASN A 77 -13.18 9.77 2.29
CA ASN A 77 -12.65 10.91 3.03
C ASN A 77 -12.93 10.70 4.53
N ASP A 78 -11.89 10.40 5.27
CA ASP A 78 -11.93 10.27 6.74
C ASP A 78 -11.61 11.61 7.45
N GLY A 79 -11.34 12.67 6.66
CA GLY A 79 -11.07 14.02 7.16
C GLY A 79 -12.34 14.84 7.38
N GLN A 80 -12.16 16.09 7.79
CA GLN A 80 -13.24 17.05 8.07
C GLN A 80 -13.49 18.05 6.94
N SER A 81 -12.59 18.11 5.96
CA SER A 81 -12.66 19.08 4.86
C SER A 81 -13.05 18.41 3.56
N ASP A 82 -13.78 19.12 2.73
CA ASP A 82 -14.13 18.64 1.39
C ASP A 82 -12.92 18.71 0.46
N HIS A 83 -12.74 17.66 -0.34
CA HIS A 83 -11.67 17.57 -1.31
C HIS A 83 -12.18 17.13 -2.68
N VAL A 84 -11.63 17.71 -3.73
CA VAL A 84 -11.90 17.29 -5.10
C VAL A 84 -10.80 16.36 -5.57
N VAL A 85 -11.14 15.11 -5.81
CA VAL A 85 -10.22 14.10 -6.32
C VAL A 85 -10.57 13.75 -7.75
N LYS A 86 -9.63 13.92 -8.67
CA LYS A 86 -9.76 13.47 -10.07
C LYS A 86 -8.95 12.17 -10.22
N PHE A 87 -9.60 11.12 -10.64
CA PHE A 87 -8.91 9.86 -10.92
C PHE A 87 -9.47 9.21 -12.19
N SER A 88 -8.66 8.36 -12.79
CA SER A 88 -9.05 7.54 -13.93
C SER A 88 -8.62 6.09 -13.70
N VAL A 89 -9.41 5.16 -14.21
CA VAL A 89 -9.12 3.73 -14.17
C VAL A 89 -9.15 3.19 -15.59
N THR A 90 -8.03 2.61 -16.02
CA THR A 90 -7.96 1.93 -17.31
C THR A 90 -8.21 0.44 -17.11
N ARG A 91 -9.06 -0.14 -17.91
CA ARG A 91 -9.36 -1.58 -17.90
C ARG A 91 -9.21 -2.18 -19.28
N ALA A 92 -8.88 -3.46 -19.31
CA ALA A 92 -8.83 -4.24 -20.54
C ALA A 92 -9.41 -5.64 -20.27
N PRO A 93 -9.83 -6.39 -21.31
CA PRO A 93 -10.16 -7.80 -21.17
C PRO A 93 -8.99 -8.58 -20.60
N LEU A 94 -9.28 -9.60 -19.79
CA LEU A 94 -8.24 -10.48 -19.26
C LEU A 94 -7.63 -11.30 -20.41
N SER A 95 -6.30 -11.41 -20.39
CA SER A 95 -5.56 -12.27 -21.34
C SER A 95 -5.52 -13.74 -20.95
N LEU A 96 -5.87 -14.04 -19.69
CA LEU A 96 -5.90 -15.40 -19.13
C LEU A 96 -7.22 -15.63 -18.38
N PRO A 97 -7.68 -16.87 -18.27
CA PRO A 97 -8.80 -17.22 -17.41
C PRO A 97 -8.55 -16.76 -15.98
N ILE A 98 -9.59 -16.22 -15.35
CA ILE A 98 -9.50 -15.60 -14.02
C ILE A 98 -9.03 -16.57 -12.92
N GLU A 99 -9.29 -17.87 -13.11
CA GLU A 99 -8.90 -18.95 -12.19
C GLU A 99 -7.38 -19.14 -12.13
N LYS A 100 -6.67 -18.66 -13.16
CA LYS A 100 -5.21 -18.66 -13.23
C LYS A 100 -4.56 -17.41 -12.65
N LEU A 101 -5.37 -16.44 -12.25
CA LEU A 101 -4.92 -15.13 -11.80
C LEU A 101 -5.23 -14.93 -10.32
N GLY A 102 -4.28 -14.35 -9.59
CA GLY A 102 -4.50 -13.87 -8.23
C GLY A 102 -5.26 -12.54 -8.22
N ARG A 103 -5.90 -12.23 -7.11
CA ARG A 103 -6.44 -10.89 -6.84
C ARG A 103 -5.37 -10.03 -6.21
N PHE A 104 -5.33 -8.77 -6.57
CA PHE A 104 -4.42 -7.82 -5.93
C PHE A 104 -4.96 -7.43 -4.55
N HIS A 105 -4.11 -7.50 -3.55
CA HIS A 105 -4.37 -7.07 -2.19
C HIS A 105 -3.30 -6.09 -1.73
N ALA A 106 -3.71 -5.06 -1.02
CA ALA A 106 -2.80 -4.14 -0.34
C ALA A 106 -3.43 -3.73 1.00
N LYS A 107 -2.66 -3.84 2.06
CA LYS A 107 -3.06 -3.45 3.41
C LYS A 107 -2.06 -2.45 3.97
N TRP A 108 -2.58 -1.55 4.73
CA TRP A 108 -1.79 -0.59 5.49
C TRP A 108 -1.96 -0.87 6.98
N HIS A 109 -0.89 -0.74 7.70
CA HIS A 109 -0.93 -0.69 9.16
C HIS A 109 0.16 0.23 9.69
N ARG A 110 0.00 0.67 10.90
CA ARG A 110 0.93 1.50 11.62
C ARG A 110 1.08 0.94 13.02
N ASP A 111 2.33 0.71 13.41
CA ASP A 111 2.67 0.34 14.75
C ASP A 111 3.36 1.49 15.47
N ALA A 112 3.08 1.62 16.76
CA ALA A 112 3.88 2.42 17.65
C ALA A 112 5.17 1.66 18.00
N PHE A 113 6.21 2.38 18.38
CA PHE A 113 7.51 1.81 18.69
C PHE A 113 7.46 0.61 19.61
N SER A 114 8.25 -0.40 19.25
CA SER A 114 8.72 -1.40 20.22
C SER A 114 9.63 -0.73 21.23
N ASP A 115 9.55 -1.19 22.47
CA ASP A 115 10.53 -0.86 23.51
C ASP A 115 11.93 -1.28 23.05
N PRO A 116 12.93 -0.38 22.96
CA PRO A 116 14.29 -0.73 22.57
C PRO A 116 14.92 -1.83 23.44
N ALA A 117 14.47 -1.95 24.71
CA ALA A 117 14.89 -3.01 25.60
C ALA A 117 14.27 -4.38 25.29
N ARG A 118 13.30 -4.42 24.39
CA ARG A 118 12.59 -5.64 23.97
C ARG A 118 12.45 -5.69 22.46
N PRO A 119 13.53 -5.91 21.71
CA PRO A 119 13.47 -6.00 20.27
C PRO A 119 12.53 -7.12 19.85
N ILE A 120 11.64 -6.83 18.90
CA ILE A 120 10.70 -7.78 18.33
C ILE A 120 10.87 -7.81 16.82
N ASP A 121 10.55 -8.93 16.21
CA ASP A 121 10.33 -8.99 14.77
C ASP A 121 9.06 -8.22 14.42
N TRP A 122 9.18 -7.18 13.63
CA TRP A 122 8.03 -6.42 13.19
C TRP A 122 7.34 -7.09 12.01
N THR A 123 6.07 -7.43 12.15
CA THR A 123 5.32 -8.12 11.11
C THR A 123 4.97 -7.18 9.98
N LEU A 124 5.63 -7.31 8.83
CA LEU A 124 5.30 -6.58 7.60
C LEU A 124 4.02 -7.13 6.94
N LEU A 125 3.89 -8.45 6.87
CA LEU A 125 2.74 -9.13 6.30
C LEU A 125 2.48 -10.46 7.00
N LYS A 126 1.22 -10.69 7.37
CA LYS A 126 0.73 -12.01 7.77
C LYS A 126 -0.53 -12.31 6.97
N THR A 127 -0.48 -13.34 6.15
CA THR A 127 -1.59 -13.72 5.27
C THR A 127 -1.72 -15.22 5.15
N ARG A 128 -2.82 -15.69 4.58
CA ARG A 128 -3.07 -17.07 4.24
C ARG A 128 -3.63 -17.17 2.84
N GLY A 129 -3.36 -18.27 2.16
CA GLY A 129 -3.81 -18.56 0.81
C GLY A 129 -2.67 -18.65 -0.17
N ARG A 130 -3.00 -18.95 -1.42
CA ARG A 130 -2.03 -19.06 -2.50
C ARG A 130 -1.84 -17.70 -3.16
N GLY A 131 -0.61 -17.22 -3.24
CA GLY A 131 -0.34 -15.91 -3.84
C GLY A 131 1.15 -15.65 -4.07
N ARG A 132 1.45 -14.39 -4.34
CA ARG A 132 2.82 -13.86 -4.43
C ARG A 132 2.91 -12.61 -3.59
N TYR A 133 3.90 -12.52 -2.77
CA TYR A 133 4.31 -11.26 -2.17
C TYR A 133 4.97 -10.39 -3.25
N VAL A 134 4.47 -9.17 -3.42
CA VAL A 134 4.94 -8.26 -4.48
C VAL A 134 5.68 -7.05 -3.95
N GLY A 135 5.77 -6.92 -2.64
CA GLY A 135 6.57 -5.89 -1.98
C GLY A 135 5.89 -5.20 -0.80
N THR A 136 6.67 -4.37 -0.15
CA THR A 136 6.26 -3.51 0.95
C THR A 136 6.82 -2.11 0.70
N THR A 137 6.04 -1.09 1.03
CA THR A 137 6.55 0.26 1.21
C THR A 137 6.63 0.53 2.69
N LEU A 138 7.82 0.83 3.18
CA LEU A 138 8.08 1.10 4.59
C LEU A 138 8.36 2.58 4.79
N HIS A 139 7.59 3.22 5.68
CA HIS A 139 7.82 4.59 6.09
C HIS A 139 8.23 4.62 7.56
N ILE A 140 9.41 5.15 7.81
CA ILE A 140 9.98 5.23 9.15
C ILE A 140 10.06 6.69 9.58
N TRP A 141 9.53 6.95 10.75
CA TRP A 141 9.68 8.22 11.43
C TRP A 141 10.74 8.12 12.51
N GLN A 142 11.90 8.71 12.27
CA GLN A 142 13.03 8.76 13.20
C GLN A 142 13.31 10.23 13.61
N PRO A 143 12.58 10.74 14.62
CA PRO A 143 12.64 12.18 14.97
C PRO A 143 14.00 12.62 15.53
N GLU A 144 14.72 11.71 16.16
CA GLU A 144 16.04 11.99 16.72
C GLU A 144 17.17 11.86 15.69
N GLY A 145 16.83 11.45 14.47
CA GLY A 145 17.81 11.17 13.42
C GLY A 145 18.61 9.88 13.70
N GLY A 146 19.60 9.64 12.87
CA GLY A 146 20.42 8.44 12.94
C GLY A 146 19.99 7.33 11.98
N TRP A 147 20.77 6.27 11.93
CA TRP A 147 20.50 5.10 11.11
C TRP A 147 19.45 4.19 11.76
N TRP A 148 18.56 3.65 10.96
CA TRP A 148 17.46 2.80 11.43
C TRP A 148 17.46 1.39 10.80
N GLY A 149 18.27 1.15 9.79
CA GLY A 149 18.15 0.03 8.86
C GLY A 149 19.04 -1.18 9.17
N GLU A 150 19.21 -1.54 10.46
CA GLU A 150 20.02 -2.70 10.88
C GLU A 150 19.20 -3.98 11.12
N GLY A 151 17.97 -4.03 10.61
CA GLY A 151 17.13 -5.22 10.73
C GLY A 151 17.21 -6.11 9.50
N ASP A 152 17.05 -7.41 9.72
CA ASP A 152 16.99 -8.43 8.66
C ASP A 152 15.54 -8.79 8.34
N GLU A 153 15.23 -9.04 7.07
CA GLU A 153 13.94 -9.58 6.66
C GLU A 153 13.89 -11.09 6.93
N LYS A 154 12.73 -11.53 7.42
CA LYS A 154 12.43 -12.95 7.63
C LYS A 154 11.18 -13.33 6.89
N PHE A 155 11.27 -14.35 6.04
CA PHE A 155 10.13 -14.92 5.33
C PHE A 155 9.87 -16.34 5.80
N PHE A 156 8.66 -16.57 6.29
CA PHE A 156 8.16 -17.88 6.67
C PHE A 156 7.03 -18.26 5.71
N VAL A 157 7.16 -19.36 5.05
CA VAL A 157 6.20 -19.85 4.05
C VAL A 157 5.71 -21.25 4.46
N ASP A 158 4.42 -21.51 4.29
CA ASP A 158 3.82 -22.84 4.49
C ASP A 158 4.14 -23.48 5.85
N ASP A 159 3.90 -22.73 6.94
CA ASP A 159 4.10 -23.16 8.33
C ASP A 159 5.55 -23.54 8.70
N GLU A 160 6.51 -22.99 8.01
CA GLU A 160 7.94 -23.15 8.34
C GLU A 160 8.23 -22.71 9.77
N LYS A 161 9.10 -23.47 10.46
CA LYS A 161 9.58 -23.14 11.81
C LYS A 161 10.78 -22.19 11.80
N MET A 162 11.54 -22.20 10.72
CA MET A 162 12.67 -21.33 10.45
C MET A 162 12.41 -20.58 9.15
N PRO A 163 12.83 -19.32 9.01
CA PRO A 163 12.59 -18.59 7.79
C PRO A 163 13.35 -19.21 6.62
N SER A 164 12.69 -19.35 5.47
CA SER A 164 13.32 -19.80 4.23
C SER A 164 14.17 -18.72 3.57
N ILE A 165 13.90 -17.46 3.90
CA ILE A 165 14.73 -16.30 3.53
C ILE A 165 15.03 -15.53 4.81
N PHE A 166 16.29 -15.23 4.98
CA PHE A 166 16.83 -14.47 6.08
C PHE A 166 17.96 -13.59 5.52
N GLY A 167 17.81 -12.27 5.56
CA GLY A 167 18.72 -11.34 4.91
C GLY A 167 19.19 -10.20 5.79
#